data_3b2bdb7bf3fc7024e1142c9cee3053bd
#
_entry.id   3b2bdb7bf3fc7024e1142c9cee3053bd
#
_cell.length_a   1.000
_cell.length_b   1.000
_cell.length_c   1.000
_cell.angle_alpha   90.00
_cell.angle_beta   90.00
_cell.angle_gamma   90.00
#
_symmetry.space_group_name_H-M   'P 1'
#
loop_
_entity.id
_entity.type
_entity.pdbx_description
1 polymer ?
#
loop_
_entity_poly.entity_id
_entity_poly.type
_entity_poly.pdbx_seq_one_letter_code
_entity_poly.pdbx_strand_id
1 'polypeptide(L)'
;MEEISKNFIENFIDEDLAEGGRFAGMQVHTRFPPEPNGYLHIGHCKALIIDFGTAEKYGGICNLRMDDTNPAKEDTEYVDAIQEDIHWLGFDWGDRFFYGSDYFEKTYEYAVELIKKGLAYVCELSPEQFKEYRGDTTKPAVSPYRDRPIEENLELFERMKNGEFPEGKYTLRAKIDLASGNFNMRDPVLYRIRYIEHHRQGTKWCIFPMYDFAHPIQDALESITHSLCSLEYEDHRPLYDWVINNVSVPSKPRQIEFARLGINYTVLSKRKLRRLVEEGLVSGWDDPRMPTLCGLRRRGYTPASIRNFCERIGVAKVPSTVEFSFLEHCLREDLNDHAQRAMAVLRPVKLTITNYPKGQSEELDIENNPNDPNAGTRKVSFSRELWIEAEDFLETPVPKYKRLYPEGPECRLKGAYLIKCTGCVKDEDGNIVEVLATYDPESRGGDPADGRKVKGATIHWVDANNCADAEVRLYSNLFSDPDPDAADKDYISCLNPESLEVLTGCKLEKMLASAAAPAQFQFLRMGYFCVDSKDSAPGHLVFNRAVALKDSFKK
;
A
#
# COMPACT_ATOMS: atom_id res chain seq x y z
N MET A 1 19.77 -24.79 -9.84
CA MET A 1 18.66 -24.09 -9.18
C MET A 1 19.14 -23.85 -7.75
N GLU A 2 19.39 -22.60 -7.38
CA GLU A 2 19.64 -22.28 -5.98
C GLU A 2 18.36 -22.63 -5.20
N GLU A 3 18.47 -23.44 -4.16
CA GLU A 3 17.39 -23.69 -3.22
C GLU A 3 17.04 -22.34 -2.58
N ILE A 4 15.88 -21.80 -2.92
CA ILE A 4 15.35 -20.61 -2.27
C ILE A 4 15.16 -20.97 -0.80
N SER A 5 15.93 -20.36 0.09
CA SER A 5 15.85 -20.59 1.53
C SER A 5 14.42 -20.37 2.02
N LYS A 6 13.81 -21.40 2.62
CA LYS A 6 12.48 -21.32 3.21
C LYS A 6 12.48 -20.38 4.42
N ASN A 7 11.42 -19.59 4.55
CA ASN A 7 11.22 -18.80 5.76
C ASN A 7 10.70 -19.68 6.92
N PHE A 8 10.66 -19.11 8.12
CA PHE A 8 10.29 -19.88 9.30
C PHE A 8 8.81 -20.35 9.32
N ILE A 9 7.89 -19.62 8.66
CA ILE A 9 6.48 -20.04 8.51
C ILE A 9 6.42 -21.28 7.63
N GLU A 10 7.14 -21.28 6.52
CA GLU A 10 7.23 -22.42 5.62
C GLU A 10 7.82 -23.65 6.30
N ASN A 11 8.83 -23.47 7.16
CA ASN A 11 9.38 -24.58 7.94
C ASN A 11 8.33 -25.17 8.89
N PHE A 12 7.54 -24.34 9.57
CA PHE A 12 6.44 -24.82 10.43
C PHE A 12 5.35 -25.54 9.64
N ILE A 13 5.01 -25.04 8.45
CA ILE A 13 4.01 -25.70 7.58
C ILE A 13 4.52 -27.06 7.13
N ASP A 14 5.79 -27.15 6.71
CA ASP A 14 6.40 -28.41 6.30
C ASP A 14 6.38 -29.46 7.44
N GLU A 15 6.73 -29.05 8.66
CA GLU A 15 6.66 -29.89 9.85
C GLU A 15 5.22 -30.39 10.12
N ASP A 16 4.24 -29.48 10.00
CA ASP A 16 2.84 -29.79 10.28
C ASP A 16 2.19 -30.70 9.21
N LEU A 17 2.66 -30.62 7.96
CA LEU A 17 2.19 -31.43 6.84
C LEU A 17 2.92 -32.78 6.71
N ALA A 18 4.07 -32.93 7.37
CA ALA A 18 4.83 -34.18 7.33
C ALA A 18 4.03 -35.36 7.91
N GLU A 19 4.47 -36.59 7.59
CA GLU A 19 3.85 -37.80 8.16
C GLU A 19 3.88 -37.77 9.69
N GLY A 20 2.71 -37.90 10.31
CA GLY A 20 2.54 -37.76 11.76
C GLY A 20 2.49 -36.31 12.27
N GLY A 21 2.61 -35.32 11.39
CA GLY A 21 2.44 -33.92 11.75
C GLY A 21 0.99 -33.55 12.03
N ARG A 22 0.79 -32.35 12.59
CA ARG A 22 -0.51 -31.83 13.06
C ARG A 22 -1.57 -31.79 11.94
N PHE A 23 -1.17 -31.51 10.71
CA PHE A 23 -2.04 -31.38 9.54
C PHE A 23 -1.65 -32.35 8.41
N ALA A 24 -1.07 -33.50 8.74
CA ALA A 24 -0.68 -34.52 7.76
C ALA A 24 -1.85 -34.87 6.83
N GLY A 25 -1.62 -34.76 5.50
CA GLY A 25 -2.63 -35.04 4.49
C GLY A 25 -3.73 -33.98 4.33
N MET A 26 -3.66 -32.87 5.04
CA MET A 26 -4.58 -31.74 4.88
C MET A 26 -4.05 -30.72 3.88
N GLN A 27 -4.95 -29.99 3.24
CA GLN A 27 -4.62 -28.82 2.42
C GLN A 27 -4.30 -27.64 3.34
N VAL A 28 -3.29 -26.84 3.00
CA VAL A 28 -3.01 -25.57 3.70
C VAL A 28 -4.18 -24.63 3.50
N HIS A 29 -4.70 -24.12 4.61
CA HIS A 29 -5.83 -23.21 4.63
C HIS A 29 -5.50 -22.03 5.54
N THR A 30 -5.35 -20.87 4.96
CA THR A 30 -5.07 -19.60 5.64
C THR A 30 -6.27 -18.67 5.56
N ARG A 31 -6.19 -17.51 6.17
CA ARG A 31 -7.20 -16.46 6.04
C ARG A 31 -6.57 -15.07 6.20
N PHE A 32 -7.10 -14.08 5.51
CA PHE A 32 -6.84 -12.68 5.75
C PHE A 32 -8.09 -12.05 6.41
N PRO A 33 -8.01 -11.57 7.68
CA PRO A 33 -9.16 -11.09 8.43
C PRO A 33 -9.11 -9.58 8.68
N PRO A 34 -9.29 -8.70 7.67
CA PRO A 34 -9.24 -7.26 7.89
C PRO A 34 -10.46 -6.76 8.65
N GLU A 35 -10.25 -5.79 9.57
CA GLU A 35 -11.36 -5.00 10.12
C GLU A 35 -11.86 -4.00 9.07
N PRO A 36 -13.19 -3.96 8.74
CA PRO A 36 -13.75 -3.03 7.76
C PRO A 36 -13.94 -1.63 8.33
N ASN A 37 -12.88 -1.03 8.86
CA ASN A 37 -12.86 0.26 9.55
C ASN A 37 -11.89 1.29 8.90
N GLY A 38 -11.45 1.04 7.67
CA GLY A 38 -10.57 1.91 6.90
C GLY A 38 -10.00 1.21 5.68
N TYR A 39 -9.40 1.98 4.79
CA TYR A 39 -8.73 1.49 3.59
C TYR A 39 -7.47 0.68 3.93
N LEU A 40 -7.13 -0.28 3.09
CA LEU A 40 -5.87 -1.01 3.19
C LEU A 40 -4.69 -0.08 2.85
N HIS A 41 -3.54 -0.34 3.45
CA HIS A 41 -2.30 0.39 3.20
C HIS A 41 -1.14 -0.60 2.99
N ILE A 42 0.02 -0.10 2.61
CA ILE A 42 1.21 -0.91 2.31
C ILE A 42 1.57 -1.90 3.44
N GLY A 43 1.29 -1.55 4.71
CA GLY A 43 1.50 -2.46 5.84
C GLY A 43 0.63 -3.72 5.78
N HIS A 44 -0.58 -3.63 5.24
CA HIS A 44 -1.46 -4.79 5.03
C HIS A 44 -1.00 -5.67 3.87
N CYS A 45 -0.30 -5.10 2.87
CA CYS A 45 0.20 -5.87 1.73
C CYS A 45 1.13 -6.99 2.16
N LYS A 46 1.98 -6.75 3.17
CA LYS A 46 2.85 -7.79 3.71
C LYS A 46 2.04 -8.96 4.28
N ALA A 47 0.99 -8.68 5.05
CA ALA A 47 0.11 -9.71 5.59
C ALA A 47 -0.65 -10.44 4.47
N LEU A 48 -1.22 -9.70 3.51
CA LEU A 48 -1.90 -10.28 2.33
C LEU A 48 -1.00 -11.25 1.58
N ILE A 49 0.24 -10.86 1.30
CA ILE A 49 1.20 -11.70 0.56
C ILE A 49 1.63 -12.90 1.39
N ILE A 50 1.70 -12.77 2.73
CA ILE A 50 1.98 -13.90 3.61
C ILE A 50 0.77 -14.84 3.64
N ASP A 51 -0.45 -14.35 3.83
CA ASP A 51 -1.65 -15.18 3.96
C ASP A 51 -2.03 -15.86 2.63
N PHE A 52 -2.24 -15.09 1.57
CA PHE A 52 -2.59 -15.61 0.25
C PHE A 52 -1.41 -16.30 -0.45
N GLY A 53 -0.23 -15.68 -0.43
CA GLY A 53 0.96 -16.21 -1.09
C GLY A 53 1.45 -17.53 -0.47
N THR A 54 1.33 -17.69 0.86
CA THR A 54 1.61 -18.99 1.51
C THR A 54 0.63 -20.05 1.05
N ALA A 55 -0.68 -19.74 1.00
CA ALA A 55 -1.67 -20.66 0.49
C ALA A 55 -1.36 -21.05 -0.98
N GLU A 56 -1.13 -20.08 -1.86
CA GLU A 56 -0.78 -20.32 -3.26
C GLU A 56 0.46 -21.23 -3.39
N LYS A 57 1.52 -20.95 -2.62
CA LYS A 57 2.77 -21.71 -2.65
C LYS A 57 2.60 -23.19 -2.30
N TYR A 58 1.69 -23.50 -1.38
CA TYR A 58 1.40 -24.87 -0.94
C TYR A 58 0.21 -25.51 -1.68
N GLY A 59 -0.31 -24.90 -2.75
CA GLY A 59 -1.51 -25.39 -3.44
C GLY A 59 -2.74 -25.41 -2.56
N GLY A 60 -2.75 -24.53 -1.57
CA GLY A 60 -3.81 -24.36 -0.57
C GLY A 60 -4.84 -23.32 -0.96
N ILE A 61 -5.61 -22.90 0.03
CA ILE A 61 -6.67 -21.89 -0.12
C ILE A 61 -6.53 -20.82 0.96
N CYS A 62 -7.03 -19.60 0.66
CA CYS A 62 -7.10 -18.51 1.63
C CYS A 62 -8.51 -17.94 1.67
N ASN A 63 -9.06 -17.72 2.87
CA ASN A 63 -10.34 -17.06 3.07
C ASN A 63 -10.15 -15.56 3.21
N LEU A 64 -11.12 -14.79 2.75
CA LEU A 64 -11.30 -13.40 3.15
C LEU A 64 -12.41 -13.35 4.19
N ARG A 65 -12.08 -12.97 5.43
CA ARG A 65 -13.05 -12.80 6.51
C ARG A 65 -13.03 -11.38 7.03
N MET A 66 -14.09 -10.63 6.83
CA MET A 66 -14.24 -9.33 7.47
C MET A 66 -14.38 -9.52 8.98
N ASP A 67 -13.44 -8.99 9.75
CA ASP A 67 -13.53 -8.97 11.22
C ASP A 67 -14.45 -7.82 11.64
N ASP A 68 -15.75 -8.09 11.62
CA ASP A 68 -16.83 -7.21 12.02
C ASP A 68 -17.39 -7.55 13.41
N THR A 69 -16.55 -8.08 14.29
CA THR A 69 -16.96 -8.42 15.67
C THR A 69 -17.17 -7.20 16.56
N ASN A 70 -16.58 -6.05 16.20
CA ASN A 70 -16.73 -4.80 16.95
C ASN A 70 -17.64 -3.81 16.19
N PRO A 71 -18.92 -3.65 16.55
CA PRO A 71 -19.91 -2.91 15.77
C PRO A 71 -19.66 -1.39 15.67
N ALA A 72 -18.71 -0.85 16.41
CA ALA A 72 -18.59 0.61 16.60
C ALA A 72 -17.93 1.38 15.44
N LYS A 73 -17.43 0.72 14.36
CA LYS A 73 -16.53 1.38 13.40
C LYS A 73 -16.64 0.90 11.94
N GLU A 74 -17.68 0.16 11.60
CA GLU A 74 -17.75 -0.58 10.34
C GLU A 74 -18.60 0.13 9.30
N ASP A 75 -18.10 0.21 8.05
CA ASP A 75 -18.80 0.80 6.92
C ASP A 75 -18.66 -0.11 5.68
N THR A 76 -19.75 -0.23 4.91
CA THR A 76 -19.79 -0.97 3.65
C THR A 76 -18.80 -0.44 2.62
N GLU A 77 -18.52 0.86 2.62
CA GLU A 77 -17.50 1.48 1.77
C GLU A 77 -16.13 0.80 1.93
N TYR A 78 -15.73 0.52 3.19
CA TYR A 78 -14.45 -0.14 3.44
C TYR A 78 -14.44 -1.60 3.03
N VAL A 79 -15.58 -2.30 3.14
CA VAL A 79 -15.71 -3.69 2.68
C VAL A 79 -15.44 -3.79 1.18
N ASP A 80 -16.07 -2.90 0.39
CA ASP A 80 -15.91 -2.87 -1.07
C ASP A 80 -14.48 -2.49 -1.47
N ALA A 81 -13.92 -1.46 -0.83
CA ALA A 81 -12.56 -1.01 -1.09
C ALA A 81 -11.50 -2.09 -0.76
N ILE A 82 -11.68 -2.84 0.34
CA ILE A 82 -10.81 -3.96 0.71
C ILE A 82 -10.82 -5.05 -0.36
N GLN A 83 -12.01 -5.43 -0.84
CA GLN A 83 -12.15 -6.44 -1.89
C GLN A 83 -11.48 -5.98 -3.20
N GLU A 84 -11.73 -4.74 -3.61
CA GLU A 84 -11.11 -4.15 -4.79
C GLU A 84 -9.58 -4.15 -4.71
N ASP A 85 -9.02 -3.75 -3.57
CA ASP A 85 -7.57 -3.70 -3.35
C ASP A 85 -6.93 -5.09 -3.38
N ILE A 86 -7.57 -6.11 -2.80
CA ILE A 86 -7.08 -7.50 -2.81
C ILE A 86 -7.08 -8.06 -4.23
N HIS A 87 -8.17 -7.86 -4.99
CA HIS A 87 -8.24 -8.26 -6.40
C HIS A 87 -7.21 -7.51 -7.25
N TRP A 88 -7.04 -6.22 -7.01
CA TRP A 88 -6.02 -5.44 -7.71
C TRP A 88 -4.60 -5.98 -7.49
N LEU A 89 -4.29 -6.47 -6.27
CA LEU A 89 -3.01 -7.14 -6.00
C LEU A 89 -2.90 -8.51 -6.67
N GLY A 90 -3.97 -9.03 -7.31
CA GLY A 90 -3.99 -10.29 -8.03
C GLY A 90 -4.33 -11.49 -7.15
N PHE A 91 -4.93 -11.29 -5.99
CA PHE A 91 -5.43 -12.36 -5.12
C PHE A 91 -6.93 -12.55 -5.29
N ASP A 92 -7.37 -13.79 -5.08
CA ASP A 92 -8.77 -14.18 -5.15
C ASP A 92 -9.10 -15.20 -4.05
N TRP A 93 -10.21 -14.99 -3.40
CA TRP A 93 -10.75 -15.90 -2.37
C TRP A 93 -11.88 -16.80 -2.92
N GLY A 94 -12.33 -16.60 -4.16
CA GLY A 94 -13.45 -17.33 -4.75
C GLY A 94 -14.76 -17.09 -4.00
N ASP A 95 -15.41 -18.18 -3.56
CA ASP A 95 -16.63 -18.16 -2.75
C ASP A 95 -16.38 -18.13 -1.22
N ARG A 96 -15.10 -18.04 -0.81
CA ARG A 96 -14.70 -18.07 0.61
C ARG A 96 -14.62 -16.67 1.21
N PHE A 97 -15.75 -15.97 1.15
CA PHE A 97 -15.94 -14.64 1.74
C PHE A 97 -16.85 -14.75 2.96
N PHE A 98 -16.36 -14.36 4.13
CA PHE A 98 -17.04 -14.53 5.40
C PHE A 98 -17.04 -13.24 6.21
N TYR A 99 -17.95 -13.19 7.19
CA TYR A 99 -17.98 -12.15 8.21
C TYR A 99 -17.87 -12.77 9.59
N GLY A 100 -17.13 -12.15 10.49
CA GLY A 100 -17.03 -12.58 11.88
C GLY A 100 -18.39 -12.64 12.58
N SER A 101 -19.29 -11.71 12.24
CA SER A 101 -20.66 -11.65 12.77
C SER A 101 -21.55 -12.82 12.37
N ASP A 102 -21.22 -13.56 11.32
CA ASP A 102 -21.96 -14.77 10.91
C ASP A 102 -21.83 -15.89 11.96
N TYR A 103 -20.80 -15.83 12.80
CA TYR A 103 -20.51 -16.82 13.83
C TYR A 103 -21.00 -16.45 15.24
N PHE A 104 -21.71 -15.35 15.43
CA PHE A 104 -22.14 -14.87 16.75
C PHE A 104 -22.95 -15.92 17.52
N GLU A 105 -23.88 -16.62 16.87
CA GLU A 105 -24.67 -17.66 17.52
C GLU A 105 -23.79 -18.82 17.99
N LYS A 106 -22.88 -19.31 17.14
CA LYS A 106 -21.93 -20.37 17.49
C LYS A 106 -20.97 -19.97 18.60
N THR A 107 -20.47 -18.76 18.54
CA THR A 107 -19.58 -18.20 19.57
C THR A 107 -20.31 -18.12 20.92
N TYR A 108 -21.60 -17.75 20.92
CA TYR A 108 -22.41 -17.75 22.12
C TYR A 108 -22.61 -19.20 22.68
N GLU A 109 -22.90 -20.19 21.81
CA GLU A 109 -23.03 -21.58 22.21
C GLU A 109 -21.74 -22.09 22.88
N TYR A 110 -20.56 -21.76 22.35
CA TYR A 110 -19.28 -22.12 22.94
C TYR A 110 -18.99 -21.41 24.28
N ALA A 111 -19.45 -20.17 24.43
CA ALA A 111 -19.39 -19.48 25.72
C ALA A 111 -20.24 -20.19 26.78
N VAL A 112 -21.46 -20.62 26.43
CA VAL A 112 -22.34 -21.44 27.30
C VAL A 112 -21.67 -22.78 27.63
N GLU A 113 -20.99 -23.41 26.67
CA GLU A 113 -20.22 -24.66 26.92
C GLU A 113 -19.11 -24.43 27.95
N LEU A 114 -18.35 -23.33 27.87
CA LEU A 114 -17.33 -23.00 28.86
C LEU A 114 -17.92 -22.80 30.27
N ILE A 115 -19.08 -22.13 30.38
CA ILE A 115 -19.76 -21.93 31.66
C ILE A 115 -20.16 -23.31 32.23
N LYS A 116 -20.77 -24.19 31.42
CA LYS A 116 -21.17 -25.57 31.85
C LYS A 116 -20.00 -26.42 32.32
N LYS A 117 -18.80 -26.18 31.73
CA LYS A 117 -17.56 -26.85 32.16
C LYS A 117 -16.92 -26.20 33.40
N GLY A 118 -17.49 -25.12 33.92
CA GLY A 118 -16.89 -24.35 35.03
C GLY A 118 -15.63 -23.59 34.64
N LEU A 119 -15.45 -23.31 33.34
CA LEU A 119 -14.29 -22.63 32.76
C LEU A 119 -14.58 -21.17 32.40
N ALA A 120 -15.77 -20.67 32.68
CA ALA A 120 -16.13 -19.26 32.54
C ALA A 120 -17.13 -18.85 33.61
N TYR A 121 -17.12 -17.57 33.99
CA TYR A 121 -18.00 -17.00 34.99
C TYR A 121 -18.38 -15.55 34.64
N VAL A 122 -19.57 -15.14 35.12
CA VAL A 122 -20.04 -13.77 34.99
C VAL A 122 -19.45 -12.91 36.11
N CYS A 123 -18.81 -11.81 35.78
CA CYS A 123 -18.12 -10.91 36.70
C CYS A 123 -18.80 -9.52 36.71
N GLU A 124 -18.96 -8.96 37.92
CA GLU A 124 -19.59 -7.64 38.12
C GLU A 124 -18.58 -6.50 38.32
N LEU A 125 -17.28 -6.77 38.24
CA LEU A 125 -16.27 -5.74 38.42
C LEU A 125 -16.32 -4.73 37.26
N SER A 126 -16.42 -3.45 37.59
CA SER A 126 -16.22 -2.38 36.60
C SER A 126 -14.79 -2.38 36.06
N PRO A 127 -14.51 -1.73 34.92
CA PRO A 127 -13.15 -1.60 34.40
C PRO A 127 -12.16 -1.00 35.42
N GLU A 128 -12.62 -0.03 36.24
CA GLU A 128 -11.80 0.61 37.29
C GLU A 128 -11.52 -0.35 38.43
N GLN A 129 -12.56 -1.01 38.94
CA GLN A 129 -12.42 -2.05 39.98
C GLN A 129 -11.54 -3.20 39.48
N PHE A 130 -11.70 -3.57 38.20
CA PHE A 130 -10.89 -4.64 37.62
C PHE A 130 -9.39 -4.30 37.63
N LYS A 131 -9.00 -3.02 37.40
CA LYS A 131 -7.60 -2.62 37.52
C LYS A 131 -7.03 -2.87 38.91
N GLU A 132 -7.82 -2.64 39.96
CA GLU A 132 -7.42 -2.88 41.35
C GLU A 132 -7.30 -4.39 41.63
N TYR A 133 -8.26 -5.18 41.14
CA TYR A 133 -8.31 -6.62 41.34
C TYR A 133 -7.39 -7.43 40.41
N ARG A 134 -6.94 -6.85 39.30
CA ARG A 134 -6.11 -7.52 38.28
C ARG A 134 -4.76 -7.98 38.84
N GLY A 135 -4.28 -7.32 39.89
CA GLY A 135 -2.96 -7.56 40.41
C GLY A 135 -1.84 -6.96 39.56
N ASP A 136 -0.62 -7.33 39.84
CA ASP A 136 0.58 -6.94 39.10
C ASP A 136 1.49 -8.17 38.90
N THR A 137 2.72 -7.98 38.43
CA THR A 137 3.67 -9.08 38.21
C THR A 137 4.01 -9.85 39.49
N THR A 138 3.75 -9.28 40.67
CA THR A 138 4.06 -9.89 41.99
C THR A 138 2.81 -10.34 42.76
N LYS A 139 1.65 -9.83 42.37
CA LYS A 139 0.38 -10.14 43.04
C LYS A 139 -0.59 -10.79 42.06
N PRO A 140 -1.23 -11.91 42.39
CA PRO A 140 -2.25 -12.54 41.55
C PRO A 140 -3.49 -11.64 41.44
N ALA A 141 -4.22 -11.78 40.33
CA ALA A 141 -5.54 -11.21 40.20
C ALA A 141 -6.52 -11.91 41.18
N VAL A 142 -7.53 -11.16 41.62
CA VAL A 142 -8.59 -11.70 42.49
C VAL A 142 -9.94 -11.21 41.97
N SER A 143 -10.94 -12.12 41.87
CA SER A 143 -12.32 -11.75 41.59
C SER A 143 -13.25 -12.43 42.60
N PRO A 144 -14.09 -11.66 43.32
CA PRO A 144 -15.05 -12.22 44.26
C PRO A 144 -16.14 -13.07 43.58
N TYR A 145 -16.28 -12.97 42.26
CA TYR A 145 -17.32 -13.67 41.48
C TYR A 145 -16.82 -14.95 40.79
N ARG A 146 -15.53 -15.27 40.95
CA ARG A 146 -14.87 -16.40 40.25
C ARG A 146 -15.48 -17.75 40.57
N ASP A 147 -15.96 -17.92 41.78
CA ASP A 147 -16.51 -19.19 42.28
C ASP A 147 -18.05 -19.20 42.33
N ARG A 148 -18.71 -18.32 41.60
CA ARG A 148 -20.16 -18.31 41.41
C ARG A 148 -20.64 -19.64 40.83
N PRO A 149 -21.77 -20.23 41.33
CA PRO A 149 -22.33 -21.47 40.82
C PRO A 149 -22.58 -21.45 39.32
N ILE A 150 -22.43 -22.60 38.66
CA ILE A 150 -22.61 -22.73 37.21
C ILE A 150 -24.02 -22.30 36.79
N GLU A 151 -25.03 -22.69 37.52
CA GLU A 151 -26.43 -22.39 37.23
C GLU A 151 -26.70 -20.88 37.29
N GLU A 152 -26.14 -20.19 38.25
CA GLU A 152 -26.24 -18.72 38.36
C GLU A 152 -25.51 -18.01 37.22
N ASN A 153 -24.34 -18.50 36.85
CA ASN A 153 -23.60 -17.95 35.69
C ASN A 153 -24.37 -18.15 34.39
N LEU A 154 -25.01 -19.28 34.16
CA LEU A 154 -25.84 -19.54 32.98
C LEU A 154 -27.04 -18.61 32.93
N GLU A 155 -27.77 -18.45 34.06
CA GLU A 155 -28.90 -17.52 34.16
C GLU A 155 -28.48 -16.09 33.87
N LEU A 156 -27.41 -15.61 34.50
CA LEU A 156 -26.91 -14.25 34.29
C LEU A 156 -26.45 -14.01 32.86
N PHE A 157 -25.76 -14.98 32.24
CA PHE A 157 -25.30 -14.82 30.86
C PHE A 157 -26.45 -14.80 29.85
N GLU A 158 -27.50 -15.61 30.07
CA GLU A 158 -28.72 -15.56 29.27
C GLU A 158 -29.43 -14.18 29.41
N ARG A 159 -29.53 -13.66 30.63
CA ARG A 159 -30.13 -12.34 30.91
C ARG A 159 -29.28 -11.19 30.31
N MET A 160 -27.94 -11.34 30.25
CA MET A 160 -27.08 -10.42 29.51
C MET A 160 -27.44 -10.42 28.02
N LYS A 161 -27.63 -11.59 27.38
CA LYS A 161 -28.05 -11.72 25.99
C LYS A 161 -29.42 -11.07 25.75
N ASN A 162 -30.33 -11.22 26.71
CA ASN A 162 -31.70 -10.68 26.63
C ASN A 162 -31.77 -9.16 26.88
N GLY A 163 -30.65 -8.49 27.17
CA GLY A 163 -30.61 -7.04 27.33
C GLY A 163 -31.16 -6.52 28.67
N GLU A 164 -31.16 -7.35 29.72
CA GLU A 164 -31.70 -6.96 31.03
C GLU A 164 -30.77 -6.06 31.84
N PHE A 165 -29.53 -5.88 31.42
CA PHE A 165 -28.51 -5.15 32.17
C PHE A 165 -27.88 -4.02 31.37
N PRO A 166 -27.52 -2.88 32.02
CA PRO A 166 -26.83 -1.79 31.34
C PRO A 166 -25.40 -2.16 30.94
N GLU A 167 -24.82 -1.41 30.01
CA GLU A 167 -23.41 -1.51 29.65
C GLU A 167 -22.51 -1.40 30.89
N GLY A 168 -21.44 -2.19 30.90
CA GLY A 168 -20.46 -2.18 31.99
C GLY A 168 -20.90 -2.88 33.28
N LYS A 169 -22.16 -3.34 33.39
CA LYS A 169 -22.64 -4.04 34.60
C LYS A 169 -22.04 -5.43 34.75
N TYR A 170 -21.99 -6.18 33.66
CA TYR A 170 -21.47 -7.55 33.64
C TYR A 170 -20.55 -7.80 32.46
N THR A 171 -19.56 -8.69 32.68
CA THR A 171 -18.74 -9.29 31.65
C THR A 171 -18.69 -10.81 31.88
N LEU A 172 -18.56 -11.59 30.79
CA LEU A 172 -18.18 -12.99 30.91
C LEU A 172 -16.65 -13.08 30.88
N ARG A 173 -16.06 -13.82 31.84
CA ARG A 173 -14.61 -14.05 31.92
C ARG A 173 -14.29 -15.54 31.86
N ALA A 174 -13.17 -15.84 31.20
CA ALA A 174 -12.58 -17.18 31.31
C ALA A 174 -12.05 -17.43 32.74
N LYS A 175 -12.07 -18.67 33.18
CA LYS A 175 -11.49 -19.11 34.44
C LYS A 175 -10.20 -19.90 34.16
N ILE A 176 -9.06 -19.20 34.19
CA ILE A 176 -7.76 -19.76 33.79
C ILE A 176 -6.76 -19.74 34.95
N ASP A 177 -5.84 -18.76 34.98
CA ASP A 177 -4.78 -18.66 35.99
C ASP A 177 -4.60 -17.21 36.43
N LEU A 178 -5.01 -16.90 37.64
CA LEU A 178 -4.92 -15.57 38.25
C LEU A 178 -3.49 -15.12 38.54
N ALA A 179 -2.54 -16.07 38.62
CA ALA A 179 -1.15 -15.81 38.91
C ALA A 179 -0.23 -15.83 37.68
N SER A 180 -0.79 -16.02 36.46
CA SER A 180 -0.02 -16.08 35.23
C SER A 180 0.86 -14.82 35.03
N GLY A 181 2.08 -15.01 34.59
CA GLY A 181 2.93 -13.89 34.13
C GLY A 181 2.39 -13.18 32.89
N ASN A 182 1.58 -13.88 32.09
CA ASN A 182 0.89 -13.32 30.93
C ASN A 182 -0.49 -12.79 31.35
N PHE A 183 -0.70 -11.48 31.28
CA PHE A 183 -1.95 -10.84 31.68
C PHE A 183 -3.16 -11.29 30.84
N ASN A 184 -2.94 -11.75 29.60
CA ASN A 184 -4.01 -12.29 28.75
C ASN A 184 -4.57 -13.63 29.28
N MET A 185 -3.85 -14.30 30.20
CA MET A 185 -4.26 -15.54 30.84
C MET A 185 -4.88 -15.36 32.23
N ARG A 186 -4.93 -14.11 32.75
CA ARG A 186 -5.50 -13.79 34.05
C ARG A 186 -6.99 -13.54 33.96
N ASP A 187 -7.78 -14.60 33.81
CA ASP A 187 -9.23 -14.56 33.66
C ASP A 187 -9.71 -13.45 32.68
N PRO A 188 -9.31 -13.51 31.40
CA PRO A 188 -9.63 -12.50 30.42
C PRO A 188 -11.13 -12.39 30.16
N VAL A 189 -11.58 -11.20 29.72
CA VAL A 189 -12.95 -10.99 29.29
C VAL A 189 -13.21 -11.71 27.97
N LEU A 190 -14.28 -12.49 27.91
CA LEU A 190 -14.76 -13.18 26.71
C LEU A 190 -15.92 -12.45 26.04
N TYR A 191 -16.85 -11.86 26.84
CA TYR A 191 -18.01 -11.11 26.36
C TYR A 191 -18.22 -9.84 27.16
N ARG A 192 -18.74 -8.81 26.49
CA ARG A 192 -19.17 -7.53 27.09
C ARG A 192 -20.55 -7.12 26.60
N ILE A 193 -21.27 -6.34 27.40
CA ILE A 193 -22.55 -5.73 27.03
C ILE A 193 -22.28 -4.41 26.28
N ARG A 194 -22.90 -4.26 25.11
CA ARG A 194 -22.88 -3.04 24.30
C ARG A 194 -24.22 -2.84 23.60
N TYR A 195 -24.82 -1.68 23.74
CA TYR A 195 -26.05 -1.30 23.03
C TYR A 195 -25.73 -0.44 21.83
N ILE A 196 -25.33 -1.10 20.75
CA ILE A 196 -24.97 -0.48 19.49
C ILE A 196 -25.52 -1.30 18.34
N GLU A 197 -26.05 -0.64 17.31
CA GLU A 197 -26.51 -1.30 16.11
C GLU A 197 -25.31 -1.83 15.32
N HIS A 198 -25.36 -3.11 14.97
CA HIS A 198 -24.35 -3.76 14.12
C HIS A 198 -24.76 -3.65 12.66
N HIS A 199 -23.84 -3.28 11.76
CA HIS A 199 -24.12 -3.02 10.35
C HIS A 199 -24.80 -4.19 9.60
N ARG A 200 -24.59 -5.45 10.03
CA ARG A 200 -25.23 -6.65 9.45
C ARG A 200 -26.26 -7.30 10.36
N GLN A 201 -26.04 -7.33 11.66
CA GLN A 201 -26.89 -8.01 12.62
C GLN A 201 -27.97 -7.10 13.23
N GLY A 202 -27.92 -5.78 12.92
CA GLY A 202 -28.83 -4.82 13.49
C GLY A 202 -28.79 -4.80 15.01
N THR A 203 -29.94 -4.82 15.66
CA THR A 203 -30.09 -4.81 17.12
C THR A 203 -30.30 -6.21 17.73
N LYS A 204 -30.06 -7.28 16.98
CA LYS A 204 -30.25 -8.66 17.44
C LYS A 204 -29.38 -9.01 18.66
N TRP A 205 -28.19 -8.42 18.74
CA TRP A 205 -27.21 -8.67 19.80
C TRP A 205 -26.96 -7.41 20.62
N CYS A 206 -26.88 -7.59 21.94
CA CYS A 206 -26.42 -6.58 22.90
C CYS A 206 -25.24 -7.06 23.73
N ILE A 207 -24.76 -8.29 23.49
CA ILE A 207 -23.49 -8.79 24.00
C ILE A 207 -22.60 -9.16 22.82
N PHE A 208 -21.31 -8.79 22.91
CA PHE A 208 -20.34 -9.02 21.84
C PHE A 208 -19.12 -9.74 22.37
N PRO A 209 -18.62 -10.74 21.63
CA PRO A 209 -17.42 -11.45 22.03
C PRO A 209 -16.20 -10.52 21.88
N MET A 210 -15.21 -10.76 22.72
CA MET A 210 -13.89 -10.14 22.55
C MET A 210 -13.12 -10.85 21.45
N TYR A 211 -12.21 -10.14 20.80
CA TYR A 211 -11.37 -10.67 19.71
C TYR A 211 -10.73 -12.02 20.07
N ASP A 212 -10.08 -12.10 21.24
CA ASP A 212 -9.34 -13.30 21.66
C ASP A 212 -10.23 -14.54 21.86
N PHE A 213 -11.54 -14.36 21.98
CA PHE A 213 -12.50 -15.46 22.07
C PHE A 213 -13.14 -15.78 20.72
N ALA A 214 -13.53 -14.77 19.95
CA ALA A 214 -14.18 -14.94 18.65
C ALA A 214 -13.25 -15.52 17.61
N HIS A 215 -12.03 -14.97 17.51
CA HIS A 215 -11.09 -15.26 16.43
C HIS A 215 -10.65 -16.73 16.35
N PRO A 216 -10.20 -17.38 17.44
CA PRO A 216 -9.86 -18.81 17.40
C PRO A 216 -11.06 -19.71 17.04
N ILE A 217 -12.27 -19.35 17.46
CA ILE A 217 -13.50 -20.08 17.12
C ILE A 217 -13.81 -19.95 15.63
N GLN A 218 -13.73 -18.74 15.07
CA GLN A 218 -13.95 -18.48 13.66
C GLN A 218 -12.94 -19.25 12.80
N ASP A 219 -11.66 -19.22 13.15
CA ASP A 219 -10.61 -19.98 12.47
C ASP A 219 -10.92 -21.49 12.49
N ALA A 220 -11.35 -22.01 13.63
CA ALA A 220 -11.70 -23.42 13.77
C ALA A 220 -12.95 -23.82 12.98
N LEU A 221 -13.97 -22.96 12.92
CA LEU A 221 -15.20 -23.20 12.16
C LEU A 221 -14.97 -23.15 10.64
N GLU A 222 -14.02 -22.33 10.18
CA GLU A 222 -13.60 -22.24 8.78
C GLU A 222 -12.54 -23.31 8.42
N SER A 223 -12.16 -24.18 9.32
CA SER A 223 -11.12 -25.21 9.09
C SER A 223 -9.77 -24.64 8.69
N ILE A 224 -9.43 -23.46 9.19
CA ILE A 224 -8.10 -22.87 9.01
C ILE A 224 -7.05 -23.82 9.62
N THR A 225 -5.98 -24.09 8.87
CA THR A 225 -4.84 -24.85 9.39
C THR A 225 -3.82 -23.94 10.06
N HIS A 226 -3.39 -22.91 9.36
CA HIS A 226 -2.38 -21.98 9.82
C HIS A 226 -2.97 -20.56 9.90
N SER A 227 -3.13 -20.09 11.13
CA SER A 227 -3.62 -18.77 11.49
C SER A 227 -2.43 -17.81 11.56
N LEU A 228 -2.09 -17.17 10.43
CA LEU A 228 -0.95 -16.26 10.34
C LEU A 228 -1.38 -14.87 10.81
N CYS A 229 -0.63 -14.25 11.71
CA CYS A 229 -0.96 -12.94 12.27
C CYS A 229 0.28 -12.12 12.63
N SER A 230 0.08 -10.85 13.00
CA SER A 230 1.20 -9.99 13.38
C SER A 230 1.73 -10.30 14.78
N LEU A 231 3.01 -9.99 15.01
CA LEU A 231 3.75 -10.30 16.23
C LEU A 231 3.12 -9.72 17.52
N GLU A 232 2.29 -8.70 17.41
CA GLU A 232 1.54 -8.14 18.55
C GLU A 232 0.62 -9.16 19.24
N TYR A 233 0.25 -10.25 18.56
CA TYR A 233 -0.58 -11.32 19.07
C TYR A 233 0.22 -12.49 19.69
N GLU A 234 1.54 -12.41 19.79
CA GLU A 234 2.36 -13.47 20.36
C GLU A 234 1.97 -13.78 21.80
N ASP A 235 1.76 -12.74 22.64
CA ASP A 235 1.30 -12.88 24.01
C ASP A 235 -0.18 -13.33 24.11
N HIS A 236 -0.95 -13.21 23.03
CA HIS A 236 -2.35 -13.68 22.94
C HIS A 236 -2.47 -15.15 22.53
N ARG A 237 -1.44 -15.73 21.89
CA ARG A 237 -1.47 -17.14 21.44
C ARG A 237 -1.78 -18.15 22.54
N PRO A 238 -1.29 -18.05 23.80
CA PRO A 238 -1.69 -18.97 24.85
C PRO A 238 -3.20 -18.97 25.12
N LEU A 239 -3.87 -17.80 25.00
CA LEU A 239 -5.32 -17.72 25.13
C LEU A 239 -6.04 -18.31 23.91
N TYR A 240 -5.53 -18.06 22.69
CA TYR A 240 -6.01 -18.71 21.47
C TYR A 240 -6.01 -20.25 21.61
N ASP A 241 -4.88 -20.82 22.03
CA ASP A 241 -4.73 -22.26 22.23
C ASP A 241 -5.65 -22.76 23.35
N TRP A 242 -5.79 -21.99 24.42
CA TRP A 242 -6.68 -22.34 25.52
C TRP A 242 -8.14 -22.45 25.05
N VAL A 243 -8.61 -21.48 24.24
CA VAL A 243 -9.98 -21.45 23.70
C VAL A 243 -10.24 -22.71 22.88
N ILE A 244 -9.45 -22.95 21.82
CA ILE A 244 -9.70 -24.11 20.93
C ILE A 244 -9.52 -25.47 21.60
N ASN A 245 -8.82 -25.56 22.74
CA ASN A 245 -8.66 -26.77 23.48
C ASN A 245 -9.77 -27.01 24.50
N ASN A 246 -10.56 -25.99 24.84
CA ASN A 246 -11.62 -26.11 25.87
C ASN A 246 -13.04 -26.04 25.32
N VAL A 247 -13.22 -25.70 24.02
CA VAL A 247 -14.52 -25.77 23.35
C VAL A 247 -14.55 -26.88 22.29
N SER A 248 -15.75 -27.33 21.93
CA SER A 248 -15.96 -28.46 21.02
C SER A 248 -15.94 -28.03 19.56
N VAL A 249 -14.87 -27.30 19.14
CA VAL A 249 -14.68 -26.85 17.76
C VAL A 249 -14.27 -27.99 16.82
N PRO A 250 -14.62 -27.90 15.52
CA PRO A 250 -14.37 -28.99 14.56
C PRO A 250 -12.90 -29.13 14.16
N SER A 251 -12.08 -28.10 14.32
CA SER A 251 -10.66 -28.12 13.99
C SER A 251 -9.82 -27.39 15.04
N LYS A 252 -8.51 -27.58 14.99
CA LYS A 252 -7.57 -26.92 15.90
C LYS A 252 -6.47 -26.21 15.10
N PRO A 253 -6.70 -24.99 14.66
CA PRO A 253 -5.72 -24.20 13.93
C PRO A 253 -4.41 -23.99 14.72
N ARG A 254 -3.33 -23.67 14.01
CA ARG A 254 -2.05 -23.26 14.60
C ARG A 254 -1.83 -21.78 14.34
N GLN A 255 -1.75 -20.97 15.40
CA GLN A 255 -1.39 -19.56 15.28
C GLN A 255 0.13 -19.41 15.13
N ILE A 256 0.56 -18.59 14.17
CA ILE A 256 1.96 -18.26 13.90
C ILE A 256 2.08 -16.77 13.67
N GLU A 257 2.98 -16.11 14.40
CA GLU A 257 3.16 -14.67 14.34
C GLU A 257 4.39 -14.27 13.52
N PHE A 258 4.26 -13.15 12.79
CA PHE A 258 5.32 -12.52 12.02
C PHE A 258 5.41 -11.01 12.28
N ALA A 259 6.61 -10.44 12.09
CA ALA A 259 6.82 -9.01 12.28
C ALA A 259 6.09 -8.18 11.22
N ARG A 260 5.39 -7.12 11.65
CA ARG A 260 4.74 -6.15 10.77
C ARG A 260 5.74 -5.40 9.90
N LEU A 261 5.28 -4.84 8.79
CA LEU A 261 6.05 -3.90 8.00
C LEU A 261 6.18 -2.57 8.75
N GLY A 262 7.44 -2.18 9.03
CA GLY A 262 7.81 -0.80 9.32
C GLY A 262 8.40 -0.16 8.06
N ILE A 263 8.00 1.05 7.75
CA ILE A 263 8.52 1.81 6.61
C ILE A 263 8.73 3.27 7.03
N ASN A 264 9.87 3.83 6.67
CA ASN A 264 10.20 5.21 7.04
C ASN A 264 9.40 6.25 6.23
N TYR A 265 9.43 7.50 6.65
CA TYR A 265 8.68 8.63 6.05
C TYR A 265 7.17 8.39 5.94
N THR A 266 6.62 7.47 6.74
CA THR A 266 5.25 6.99 6.57
C THR A 266 4.59 6.74 7.94
N VAL A 267 3.30 7.03 8.02
CA VAL A 267 2.43 6.66 9.15
C VAL A 267 1.48 5.57 8.67
N LEU A 268 1.39 4.47 9.43
CA LEU A 268 0.52 3.33 9.11
C LEU A 268 -0.68 3.17 10.07
N SER A 269 -0.77 4.02 11.08
CA SER A 269 -1.91 4.02 12.00
C SER A 269 -3.18 4.50 11.31
N LYS A 270 -4.23 3.65 11.20
CA LYS A 270 -5.53 4.01 10.61
C LYS A 270 -6.13 5.29 11.21
N ARG A 271 -6.02 5.46 12.54
CA ARG A 271 -6.51 6.67 13.23
C ARG A 271 -5.77 7.93 12.77
N LYS A 272 -4.44 7.85 12.59
CA LYS A 272 -3.63 8.98 12.12
C LYS A 272 -3.90 9.28 10.64
N LEU A 273 -4.04 8.25 9.80
CA LEU A 273 -4.39 8.42 8.38
C LEU A 273 -5.78 9.03 8.21
N ARG A 274 -6.77 8.59 8.99
CA ARG A 274 -8.13 9.16 8.99
C ARG A 274 -8.09 10.65 9.32
N ARG A 275 -7.32 11.05 10.33
CA ARG A 275 -7.16 12.46 10.72
C ARG A 275 -6.60 13.31 9.58
N LEU A 276 -5.64 12.79 8.77
CA LEU A 276 -5.13 13.54 7.61
C LEU A 276 -6.24 13.84 6.59
N VAL A 277 -7.15 12.89 6.38
CA VAL A 277 -8.30 13.04 5.47
C VAL A 277 -9.36 13.99 6.06
N GLU A 278 -9.75 13.80 7.32
CA GLU A 278 -10.80 14.59 7.99
C GLU A 278 -10.40 16.06 8.17
N GLU A 279 -9.12 16.35 8.43
CA GLU A 279 -8.59 17.71 8.54
C GLU A 279 -8.22 18.33 7.18
N GLY A 280 -8.42 17.63 6.06
CA GLY A 280 -8.13 18.13 4.71
C GLY A 280 -6.65 18.37 4.42
N LEU A 281 -5.75 17.67 5.13
CA LEU A 281 -4.30 17.74 4.92
C LEU A 281 -3.84 16.96 3.68
N VAL A 282 -4.68 16.06 3.21
CA VAL A 282 -4.61 15.32 1.96
C VAL A 282 -5.95 15.38 1.24
N SER A 283 -5.99 15.09 -0.07
CA SER A 283 -7.21 15.20 -0.90
C SER A 283 -8.23 14.08 -0.66
N GLY A 284 -7.88 13.05 0.09
CA GLY A 284 -8.73 11.90 0.40
C GLY A 284 -7.90 10.65 0.66
N TRP A 285 -8.58 9.52 0.84
CA TRP A 285 -7.92 8.23 1.05
C TRP A 285 -7.11 7.77 -0.17
N ASP A 286 -7.49 8.22 -1.36
CA ASP A 286 -6.83 7.94 -2.65
C ASP A 286 -5.77 9.00 -3.03
N ASP A 287 -5.40 9.90 -2.12
CA ASP A 287 -4.32 10.86 -2.36
C ASP A 287 -3.02 10.11 -2.70
N PRO A 288 -2.36 10.42 -3.83
CA PRO A 288 -1.12 9.74 -4.25
C PRO A 288 0.06 9.82 -3.27
N ARG A 289 -0.03 10.65 -2.22
CA ARG A 289 0.96 10.75 -1.14
C ARG A 289 0.65 9.82 0.03
N MET A 290 -0.57 9.27 0.08
CA MET A 290 -1.00 8.35 1.13
C MET A 290 -0.41 6.95 0.92
N PRO A 291 -0.10 6.21 2.01
CA PRO A 291 0.39 4.84 1.92
C PRO A 291 -0.73 3.82 1.68
N THR A 292 -1.96 4.26 1.45
CA THR A 292 -3.11 3.42 1.12
C THR A 292 -2.93 2.75 -0.23
N LEU A 293 -3.49 1.57 -0.43
CA LEU A 293 -3.39 0.86 -1.72
C LEU A 293 -4.06 1.65 -2.84
N CYS A 294 -5.24 2.23 -2.59
CA CYS A 294 -5.91 3.10 -3.55
C CYS A 294 -5.07 4.35 -3.89
N GLY A 295 -4.36 4.95 -2.93
CA GLY A 295 -3.45 6.07 -3.16
C GLY A 295 -2.21 5.67 -3.98
N LEU A 296 -1.57 4.55 -3.62
CA LEU A 296 -0.44 4.01 -4.36
C LEU A 296 -0.83 3.64 -5.80
N ARG A 297 -1.98 2.98 -6.00
CA ARG A 297 -2.54 2.64 -7.32
C ARG A 297 -2.77 3.91 -8.16
N ARG A 298 -3.39 4.93 -7.61
CA ARG A 298 -3.62 6.22 -8.28
C ARG A 298 -2.31 6.95 -8.62
N ARG A 299 -1.28 6.81 -7.77
CA ARG A 299 0.06 7.34 -8.05
C ARG A 299 0.75 6.60 -9.21
N GLY A 300 0.38 5.34 -9.49
CA GLY A 300 0.94 4.53 -10.56
C GLY A 300 1.81 3.36 -10.09
N TYR A 301 1.67 2.94 -8.82
CA TYR A 301 2.25 1.68 -8.37
C TYR A 301 1.54 0.50 -9.03
N THR A 302 2.30 -0.57 -9.28
CA THR A 302 1.79 -1.79 -9.90
C THR A 302 1.68 -2.91 -8.87
N PRO A 303 0.76 -3.86 -9.05
CA PRO A 303 0.71 -5.07 -8.21
C PRO A 303 2.04 -5.81 -8.17
N ALA A 304 2.70 -5.95 -9.34
CA ALA A 304 3.99 -6.62 -9.45
C ALA A 304 5.07 -5.95 -8.59
N SER A 305 5.16 -4.61 -8.62
CA SER A 305 6.15 -3.88 -7.83
C SER A 305 5.93 -4.04 -6.32
N ILE A 306 4.67 -4.04 -5.85
CA ILE A 306 4.32 -4.21 -4.44
C ILE A 306 4.59 -5.65 -3.99
N ARG A 307 4.22 -6.64 -4.80
CA ARG A 307 4.54 -8.06 -4.53
C ARG A 307 6.06 -8.27 -4.44
N ASN A 308 6.82 -7.81 -5.43
CA ASN A 308 8.29 -7.88 -5.43
C ASN A 308 8.90 -7.21 -4.19
N PHE A 309 8.41 -6.03 -3.81
CA PHE A 309 8.85 -5.35 -2.59
C PHE A 309 8.63 -6.22 -1.35
N CYS A 310 7.43 -6.75 -1.13
CA CYS A 310 7.11 -7.56 0.03
C CYS A 310 7.88 -8.90 0.05
N GLU A 311 8.07 -9.54 -1.10
CA GLU A 311 8.87 -10.77 -1.22
C GLU A 311 10.33 -10.54 -0.85
N ARG A 312 10.92 -9.43 -1.32
CA ARG A 312 12.33 -9.10 -1.07
C ARG A 312 12.61 -8.68 0.37
N ILE A 313 11.67 -8.02 1.05
CA ILE A 313 11.83 -7.74 2.49
C ILE A 313 11.67 -9.01 3.34
N GLY A 314 11.01 -10.04 2.82
CA GLY A 314 10.87 -11.36 3.43
C GLY A 314 10.00 -11.39 4.68
N VAL A 315 10.02 -12.54 5.35
CA VAL A 315 9.24 -12.83 6.57
C VAL A 315 10.20 -13.00 7.74
N ALA A 316 10.02 -12.19 8.79
CA ALA A 316 10.87 -12.20 9.98
C ALA A 316 10.04 -12.17 11.27
N LYS A 317 10.64 -12.61 12.38
CA LYS A 317 10.09 -12.47 13.74
C LYS A 317 10.53 -11.18 14.43
N VAL A 318 11.55 -10.50 13.92
CA VAL A 318 12.08 -9.27 14.50
C VAL A 318 11.56 -8.07 13.69
N PRO A 319 10.91 -7.09 14.34
CA PRO A 319 10.49 -5.87 13.67
C PRO A 319 11.70 -5.12 13.08
N SER A 320 11.53 -4.62 11.86
CA SER A 320 12.52 -3.79 11.18
C SER A 320 11.82 -2.69 10.39
N THR A 321 12.52 -1.56 10.22
CA THR A 321 12.03 -0.47 9.35
C THR A 321 12.74 -0.54 8.01
N VAL A 322 11.97 -0.58 6.94
CA VAL A 322 12.43 -0.60 5.56
C VAL A 322 12.43 0.83 5.01
N GLU A 323 13.36 1.15 4.14
CA GLU A 323 13.38 2.45 3.48
C GLU A 323 12.27 2.58 2.42
N PHE A 324 11.54 3.70 2.41
CA PHE A 324 10.55 3.98 1.38
C PHE A 324 11.17 4.00 -0.03
N SER A 325 12.43 4.42 -0.13
CA SER A 325 13.20 4.38 -1.37
C SER A 325 13.34 2.97 -1.97
N PHE A 326 13.26 1.92 -1.14
CA PHE A 326 13.26 0.54 -1.62
C PHE A 326 11.94 0.16 -2.31
N LEU A 327 10.81 0.64 -1.80
CA LEU A 327 9.52 0.48 -2.48
C LEU A 327 9.53 1.20 -3.84
N GLU A 328 10.08 2.41 -3.90
CA GLU A 328 10.28 3.16 -5.15
C GLU A 328 11.25 2.44 -6.11
N HIS A 329 12.29 1.80 -5.58
CA HIS A 329 13.22 1.01 -6.37
C HIS A 329 12.51 -0.16 -7.06
N CYS A 330 11.68 -0.92 -6.34
CA CYS A 330 10.91 -2.03 -6.91
C CYS A 330 9.94 -1.56 -8.01
N LEU A 331 9.30 -0.40 -7.82
CA LEU A 331 8.44 0.19 -8.84
C LEU A 331 9.25 0.60 -10.08
N ARG A 332 10.43 1.17 -9.88
CA ARG A 332 11.30 1.63 -10.98
C ARG A 332 11.81 0.44 -11.81
N GLU A 333 12.15 -0.67 -11.17
CA GLU A 333 12.54 -1.90 -11.87
C GLU A 333 11.38 -2.41 -12.75
N ASP A 334 10.18 -2.54 -12.21
CA ASP A 334 9.01 -3.01 -12.95
C ASP A 334 8.65 -2.10 -14.12
N LEU A 335 8.58 -0.79 -13.90
CA LEU A 335 8.25 0.17 -14.95
C LEU A 335 9.35 0.32 -16.00
N ASN A 336 10.61 0.07 -15.64
CA ASN A 336 11.71 0.09 -16.62
C ASN A 336 11.53 -0.98 -17.70
N ASP A 337 10.96 -2.11 -17.35
CA ASP A 337 10.76 -3.20 -18.31
C ASP A 337 9.49 -3.00 -19.15
N HIS A 338 8.44 -2.44 -18.58
CA HIS A 338 7.10 -2.45 -19.21
C HIS A 338 6.63 -1.09 -19.73
N ALA A 339 7.07 0.04 -19.14
CA ALA A 339 6.54 1.34 -19.49
C ALA A 339 7.01 1.81 -20.87
N GLN A 340 6.07 2.25 -21.70
CA GLN A 340 6.40 2.89 -22.98
C GLN A 340 7.12 4.22 -22.73
N ARG A 341 8.18 4.49 -23.51
CA ARG A 341 8.92 5.78 -23.45
C ARG A 341 8.15 6.82 -24.26
N ALA A 342 8.07 8.03 -23.69
CA ALA A 342 7.48 9.18 -24.34
C ALA A 342 8.32 10.42 -24.05
N MET A 343 8.25 11.40 -24.93
CA MET A 343 8.82 12.72 -24.68
C MET A 343 7.74 13.63 -24.11
N ALA A 344 8.04 14.25 -22.97
CA ALA A 344 7.19 15.21 -22.30
C ALA A 344 8.07 16.32 -21.71
N VAL A 345 7.74 17.56 -22.03
CA VAL A 345 8.43 18.75 -21.55
C VAL A 345 7.60 19.37 -20.44
N LEU A 346 8.12 19.34 -19.23
CA LEU A 346 7.37 19.73 -18.03
C LEU A 346 7.47 21.24 -17.76
N ARG A 347 8.62 21.84 -18.05
CA ARG A 347 8.85 23.28 -17.92
C ARG A 347 9.29 23.82 -19.29
N PRO A 348 8.33 24.03 -20.20
CA PRO A 348 8.64 24.31 -21.61
C PRO A 348 9.25 25.68 -21.85
N VAL A 349 10.30 25.69 -22.67
CA VAL A 349 10.76 26.88 -23.38
C VAL A 349 10.77 26.58 -24.88
N LYS A 350 10.43 27.57 -25.71
CA LYS A 350 10.40 27.39 -27.16
C LYS A 350 11.81 27.27 -27.72
N LEU A 351 12.02 26.34 -28.65
CA LEU A 351 13.23 26.18 -29.44
C LEU A 351 12.89 26.38 -30.90
N THR A 352 13.52 27.32 -31.56
CA THR A 352 13.36 27.55 -33.02
C THR A 352 14.63 27.14 -33.76
N ILE A 353 14.46 26.19 -34.70
CA ILE A 353 15.53 25.75 -35.61
C ILE A 353 15.56 26.68 -36.81
N THR A 354 16.47 27.66 -36.78
CA THR A 354 16.45 28.81 -37.71
C THR A 354 16.67 28.44 -39.17
N ASN A 355 17.44 27.41 -39.46
CA ASN A 355 17.72 26.90 -40.81
C ASN A 355 16.81 25.71 -41.23
N TYR A 356 15.82 25.30 -40.43
CA TYR A 356 14.80 24.34 -40.87
C TYR A 356 13.75 25.05 -41.71
N PRO A 357 13.28 24.48 -42.85
CA PRO A 357 12.35 25.15 -43.77
C PRO A 357 11.03 25.53 -43.09
N LYS A 358 10.58 26.76 -43.32
CA LYS A 358 9.29 27.24 -42.76
C LYS A 358 8.11 26.46 -43.33
N GLY A 359 7.18 26.08 -42.47
CA GLY A 359 5.95 25.36 -42.85
C GLY A 359 6.16 23.90 -43.25
N GLN A 360 7.39 23.38 -43.15
CA GLN A 360 7.67 21.96 -43.35
C GLN A 360 7.59 21.20 -42.03
N SER A 361 7.09 19.96 -42.08
CA SER A 361 7.16 18.98 -41.00
C SER A 361 7.50 17.63 -41.59
N GLU A 362 8.04 16.75 -40.75
CA GLU A 362 8.34 15.36 -41.08
C GLU A 362 8.00 14.44 -39.91
N GLU A 363 7.93 13.14 -40.18
CA GLU A 363 7.77 12.13 -39.15
C GLU A 363 9.06 11.37 -38.93
N LEU A 364 9.44 11.22 -37.67
CA LEU A 364 10.62 10.50 -37.23
C LEU A 364 10.19 9.22 -36.48
N ASP A 365 10.97 8.14 -36.68
CA ASP A 365 10.78 6.89 -35.97
C ASP A 365 11.51 6.94 -34.61
N ILE A 366 10.76 6.86 -33.53
CA ILE A 366 11.29 6.85 -32.17
C ILE A 366 10.94 5.52 -31.49
N GLU A 367 11.93 4.89 -30.86
CA GLU A 367 11.75 3.63 -30.12
C GLU A 367 10.75 3.77 -28.98
N ASN A 368 9.84 2.78 -28.86
CA ASN A 368 8.85 2.74 -27.80
C ASN A 368 9.46 2.28 -26.47
N ASN A 369 10.33 1.28 -26.48
CA ASN A 369 11.07 0.81 -25.32
C ASN A 369 12.39 0.16 -25.76
N PRO A 370 13.55 0.73 -25.45
CA PRO A 370 14.84 0.16 -25.86
C PRO A 370 15.18 -1.17 -25.15
N ASN A 371 14.49 -1.49 -24.05
CA ASN A 371 14.68 -2.74 -23.31
C ASN A 371 13.81 -3.89 -23.84
N ASP A 372 12.83 -3.59 -24.68
CA ASP A 372 11.96 -4.60 -25.31
C ASP A 372 12.09 -4.52 -26.85
N PRO A 373 12.80 -5.48 -27.47
CA PRO A 373 12.96 -5.52 -28.92
C PRO A 373 11.63 -5.63 -29.70
N ASN A 374 10.56 -6.08 -29.03
CA ASN A 374 9.24 -6.24 -29.65
C ASN A 374 8.35 -4.99 -29.52
N ALA A 375 8.76 -3.99 -28.73
CA ALA A 375 8.00 -2.77 -28.54
C ALA A 375 7.90 -1.91 -29.81
N GLY A 376 8.81 -2.09 -30.77
CA GLY A 376 8.83 -1.36 -32.04
C GLY A 376 9.10 0.14 -31.89
N THR A 377 8.66 0.89 -32.90
CA THR A 377 8.83 2.34 -32.99
C THR A 377 7.48 3.03 -33.17
N ARG A 378 7.44 4.34 -32.92
CA ARG A 378 6.31 5.21 -33.22
C ARG A 378 6.74 6.38 -34.06
N LYS A 379 5.79 6.98 -34.78
CA LYS A 379 6.00 8.20 -35.55
C LYS A 379 5.81 9.42 -34.66
N VAL A 380 6.81 10.29 -34.66
CA VAL A 380 6.79 11.56 -33.91
C VAL A 380 7.03 12.71 -34.89
N SER A 381 6.13 13.69 -34.87
CA SER A 381 6.23 14.87 -35.71
C SER A 381 7.44 15.74 -35.31
N PHE A 382 8.16 16.26 -36.29
CA PHE A 382 9.25 17.21 -36.12
C PHE A 382 9.05 18.40 -37.08
N SER A 383 9.19 19.60 -36.55
CA SER A 383 9.06 20.83 -37.33
C SER A 383 10.09 21.87 -36.88
N ARG A 384 9.99 23.06 -37.43
CA ARG A 384 10.89 24.20 -37.13
C ARG A 384 10.82 24.62 -35.66
N GLU A 385 9.66 24.56 -35.06
CA GLU A 385 9.39 25.03 -33.70
C GLU A 385 9.14 23.84 -32.77
N LEU A 386 9.90 23.77 -31.69
CA LEU A 386 9.87 22.71 -30.72
C LEU A 386 9.73 23.28 -29.31
N TRP A 387 9.30 22.44 -28.38
CA TRP A 387 9.42 22.66 -26.94
C TRP A 387 10.56 21.81 -26.36
N ILE A 388 11.37 22.42 -25.50
CA ILE A 388 12.42 21.75 -24.70
C ILE A 388 12.29 22.16 -23.23
N GLU A 389 12.95 21.44 -22.33
CA GLU A 389 13.01 21.85 -20.93
C GLU A 389 13.78 23.16 -20.80
N ALA A 390 13.26 24.11 -20.01
CA ALA A 390 13.93 25.37 -19.72
C ALA A 390 15.34 25.16 -19.15
N GLU A 391 15.54 24.10 -18.35
CA GLU A 391 16.84 23.75 -17.78
C GLU A 391 17.87 23.21 -18.81
N ASP A 392 17.42 22.88 -20.02
CA ASP A 392 18.30 22.43 -21.09
C ASP A 392 19.03 23.60 -21.79
N PHE A 393 18.71 24.85 -21.43
CA PHE A 393 19.39 26.04 -21.91
C PHE A 393 19.93 26.90 -20.76
N LEU A 394 21.15 27.39 -20.90
CA LEU A 394 21.75 28.44 -20.06
C LEU A 394 22.41 29.49 -20.97
N GLU A 395 22.10 30.76 -20.78
CA GLU A 395 22.80 31.82 -21.50
C GLU A 395 24.29 31.89 -21.11
N THR A 396 24.57 31.73 -19.81
CA THR A 396 25.92 31.64 -19.27
C THR A 396 26.11 30.26 -18.64
N PRO A 397 26.88 29.37 -19.29
CA PRO A 397 27.00 27.99 -18.80
C PRO A 397 27.84 27.90 -17.53
N VAL A 398 27.42 26.99 -16.62
CA VAL A 398 28.23 26.59 -15.46
C VAL A 398 29.30 25.56 -15.86
N PRO A 399 30.38 25.38 -15.07
CA PRO A 399 31.40 24.38 -15.36
C PRO A 399 30.80 22.97 -15.59
N LYS A 400 31.27 22.30 -16.66
CA LYS A 400 30.81 20.95 -17.07
C LYS A 400 29.36 20.88 -17.61
N TYR A 401 28.70 22.02 -17.87
CA TYR A 401 27.40 22.02 -18.52
C TYR A 401 27.56 21.59 -19.99
N LYS A 402 26.79 20.59 -20.41
CA LYS A 402 26.92 19.97 -21.73
C LYS A 402 25.64 20.08 -22.58
N ARG A 403 24.72 20.94 -22.18
CA ARG A 403 23.47 21.20 -22.90
C ARG A 403 23.60 22.50 -23.75
N LEU A 404 22.49 23.13 -24.09
CA LEU A 404 22.45 24.27 -24.98
C LEU A 404 22.91 25.56 -24.30
N TYR A 405 23.82 26.27 -24.96
CA TYR A 405 24.21 27.64 -24.66
C TYR A 405 24.82 28.28 -25.92
N PRO A 406 24.82 29.62 -26.07
CA PRO A 406 25.40 30.29 -27.21
C PRO A 406 26.86 29.85 -27.43
N GLU A 407 27.20 29.48 -28.68
CA GLU A 407 28.52 28.95 -29.07
C GLU A 407 28.90 27.61 -28.38
N GLY A 408 27.94 26.93 -27.72
CA GLY A 408 28.14 25.67 -27.07
C GLY A 408 28.37 24.47 -28.01
N PRO A 409 28.54 23.27 -27.44
CA PRO A 409 28.68 22.05 -28.22
C PRO A 409 27.38 21.69 -28.94
N GLU A 410 27.52 20.94 -30.04
CA GLU A 410 26.37 20.25 -30.64
C GLU A 410 25.71 19.31 -29.65
N CYS A 411 24.37 19.39 -29.53
CA CYS A 411 23.53 18.50 -28.74
C CYS A 411 22.66 17.64 -29.64
N ARG A 412 22.29 16.43 -29.16
CA ARG A 412 21.33 15.60 -29.88
C ARG A 412 19.90 15.93 -29.43
N LEU A 413 19.03 16.19 -30.37
CA LEU A 413 17.60 16.00 -30.14
C LEU A 413 17.29 14.51 -30.27
N LYS A 414 16.74 13.90 -29.25
CA LYS A 414 16.51 12.44 -29.14
C LYS A 414 15.83 11.90 -30.41
N GLY A 415 16.52 11.05 -31.14
CA GLY A 415 16.01 10.42 -32.37
C GLY A 415 15.78 11.35 -33.58
N ALA A 416 16.18 12.62 -33.48
CA ALA A 416 15.98 13.63 -34.53
C ALA A 416 17.32 14.04 -35.16
N TYR A 417 17.84 15.20 -34.76
CA TYR A 417 19.02 15.80 -35.38
C TYR A 417 20.02 16.34 -34.36
N LEU A 418 21.23 16.60 -34.81
CA LEU A 418 22.17 17.43 -34.07
C LEU A 418 21.81 18.90 -34.24
N ILE A 419 21.85 19.61 -33.13
CA ILE A 419 21.62 21.08 -33.12
C ILE A 419 22.74 21.82 -32.42
N LYS A 420 22.98 23.06 -32.85
CA LYS A 420 23.91 23.99 -32.23
C LYS A 420 23.17 25.27 -31.86
N CYS A 421 23.25 25.66 -30.58
CA CYS A 421 22.65 26.90 -30.11
C CYS A 421 23.35 28.14 -30.70
N THR A 422 22.56 29.09 -31.18
CA THR A 422 23.06 30.35 -31.75
C THR A 422 22.69 31.56 -30.89
N GLY A 423 21.75 31.43 -29.95
CA GLY A 423 21.33 32.53 -29.08
C GLY A 423 19.98 32.27 -28.42
N CYS A 424 19.41 33.32 -27.87
CA CYS A 424 18.08 33.29 -27.27
C CYS A 424 17.35 34.65 -27.46
N VAL A 425 16.03 34.61 -27.26
CA VAL A 425 15.17 35.81 -27.19
C VAL A 425 14.65 35.92 -25.74
N LYS A 426 14.63 37.15 -25.24
CA LYS A 426 14.14 37.50 -23.92
C LYS A 426 12.90 38.39 -24.00
N ASP A 427 12.06 38.29 -23.01
CA ASP A 427 10.96 39.23 -22.77
C ASP A 427 11.46 40.55 -22.14
N GLU A 428 10.54 41.47 -21.85
CA GLU A 428 10.83 42.78 -21.26
C GLU A 428 11.40 42.66 -19.82
N ASP A 429 11.10 41.54 -19.12
CA ASP A 429 11.58 41.24 -17.76
C ASP A 429 12.92 40.51 -17.77
N GLY A 430 13.46 40.19 -18.96
CA GLY A 430 14.72 39.47 -19.12
C GLY A 430 14.63 37.94 -19.02
N ASN A 431 13.41 37.37 -18.97
CA ASN A 431 13.22 35.94 -19.00
C ASN A 431 13.44 35.39 -20.41
N ILE A 432 14.01 34.18 -20.49
CA ILE A 432 14.22 33.50 -21.77
C ILE A 432 12.89 32.91 -22.23
N VAL A 433 12.40 33.41 -23.39
CA VAL A 433 11.14 32.94 -23.98
C VAL A 433 11.35 32.05 -25.20
N GLU A 434 12.52 32.14 -25.83
CA GLU A 434 12.84 31.34 -27.01
C GLU A 434 14.35 31.09 -27.09
N VAL A 435 14.73 29.87 -27.44
CA VAL A 435 16.10 29.47 -27.75
C VAL A 435 16.23 29.33 -29.26
N LEU A 436 17.32 29.84 -29.83
CA LEU A 436 17.60 29.76 -31.25
C LEU A 436 18.74 28.77 -31.53
N ALA A 437 18.55 27.88 -32.50
CA ALA A 437 19.55 26.91 -32.90
C ALA A 437 19.54 26.68 -34.41
N THR A 438 20.63 26.13 -34.93
CA THR A 438 20.71 25.53 -36.26
C THR A 438 20.78 24.01 -36.13
N TYR A 439 20.29 23.27 -37.13
CA TYR A 439 20.42 21.81 -37.17
C TYR A 439 21.36 21.40 -38.31
N ASP A 440 21.94 20.20 -38.15
CA ASP A 440 22.71 19.50 -39.20
C ASP A 440 21.76 18.57 -39.99
N PRO A 441 21.42 18.89 -41.25
CA PRO A 441 20.49 18.10 -42.05
C PRO A 441 20.95 16.66 -42.31
N GLU A 442 22.27 16.42 -42.29
CA GLU A 442 22.85 15.08 -42.54
C GLU A 442 22.88 14.19 -41.29
N SER A 443 22.47 14.72 -40.12
CA SER A 443 22.48 14.00 -38.84
C SER A 443 21.14 13.36 -38.47
N ARG A 444 20.29 13.06 -39.46
CA ARG A 444 18.99 12.43 -39.22
C ARG A 444 19.13 11.11 -38.39
N GLY A 445 18.41 11.00 -37.28
CA GLY A 445 18.57 9.94 -36.31
C GLY A 445 19.46 10.30 -35.13
N GLY A 446 20.15 11.45 -35.17
CA GLY A 446 20.95 12.02 -34.09
C GLY A 446 22.44 11.71 -34.13
N ASP A 447 22.94 11.07 -35.21
CA ASP A 447 24.37 10.83 -35.39
C ASP A 447 24.91 11.59 -36.60
N PRO A 448 26.13 12.13 -36.52
CA PRO A 448 26.73 12.91 -37.63
C PRO A 448 27.19 11.99 -38.75
N ALA A 449 26.92 12.35 -40.01
CA ALA A 449 27.29 11.58 -41.19
C ALA A 449 28.82 11.41 -41.35
N ASP A 450 29.60 12.35 -40.86
CA ASP A 450 31.07 12.35 -40.90
C ASP A 450 31.75 11.62 -39.76
N GLY A 451 30.96 11.02 -38.84
CA GLY A 451 31.46 10.25 -37.69
C GLY A 451 32.15 11.08 -36.59
N ARG A 452 32.04 12.41 -36.61
CA ARG A 452 32.60 13.26 -35.55
C ARG A 452 32.01 12.96 -34.18
N LYS A 453 32.79 13.13 -33.12
CA LYS A 453 32.33 12.90 -31.76
C LYS A 453 31.48 14.07 -31.27
N VAL A 454 30.21 13.80 -30.98
CA VAL A 454 29.29 14.75 -30.33
C VAL A 454 29.63 14.86 -28.84
N LYS A 455 29.91 16.10 -28.38
CA LYS A 455 30.33 16.40 -27.00
C LYS A 455 29.15 16.82 -26.11
N GLY A 456 28.06 17.31 -26.71
CA GLY A 456 26.85 17.71 -26.00
C GLY A 456 25.96 16.57 -25.58
N ALA A 457 25.02 16.83 -24.70
CA ALA A 457 24.04 15.89 -24.22
C ALA A 457 22.96 15.58 -25.25
N THR A 458 22.24 14.48 -25.01
CA THR A 458 20.96 14.19 -25.68
C THR A 458 19.84 14.81 -24.87
N ILE A 459 19.01 15.63 -25.51
CA ILE A 459 17.83 16.27 -24.90
C ILE A 459 16.55 15.76 -25.57
N HIS A 460 15.48 15.70 -24.82
CA HIS A 460 14.15 15.39 -25.35
C HIS A 460 13.43 16.67 -25.76
N TRP A 461 12.43 16.53 -26.60
CA TRP A 461 11.75 17.63 -27.27
C TRP A 461 10.32 17.22 -27.65
N VAL A 462 9.48 18.20 -27.91
CA VAL A 462 8.12 17.99 -28.43
C VAL A 462 7.85 19.02 -29.54
N ASP A 463 7.23 18.57 -30.62
CA ASP A 463 6.84 19.46 -31.74
C ASP A 463 5.81 20.49 -31.27
N ALA A 464 6.12 21.79 -31.37
CA ALA A 464 5.22 22.83 -30.89
C ALA A 464 3.91 22.91 -31.70
N ASN A 465 3.92 22.44 -32.94
CA ASN A 465 2.75 22.47 -33.85
C ASN A 465 1.89 21.20 -33.76
N ASN A 466 2.39 20.14 -33.06
CA ASN A 466 1.68 18.85 -32.93
C ASN A 466 1.96 18.20 -31.58
N CYS A 467 1.43 18.80 -30.52
CA CYS A 467 1.59 18.33 -29.13
C CYS A 467 0.24 18.29 -28.41
N ALA A 468 0.25 17.76 -27.19
CA ALA A 468 -0.83 17.83 -26.25
C ALA A 468 -0.43 18.63 -25.03
N ASP A 469 -1.36 19.38 -24.45
CA ASP A 469 -1.18 20.06 -23.17
C ASP A 469 -1.62 19.17 -22.03
N ALA A 470 -0.92 19.25 -20.90
CA ALA A 470 -1.27 18.50 -19.70
C ALA A 470 -0.90 19.23 -18.41
N GLU A 471 -1.56 18.83 -17.33
CA GLU A 471 -1.13 19.04 -15.98
C GLU A 471 -0.27 17.85 -15.55
N VAL A 472 0.85 18.11 -14.88
CA VAL A 472 1.72 17.06 -14.33
C VAL A 472 1.95 17.34 -12.85
N ARG A 473 1.73 16.30 -12.04
CA ARG A 473 1.88 16.34 -10.59
C ARG A 473 3.13 15.58 -10.16
N LEU A 474 4.02 16.28 -9.49
CA LEU A 474 5.26 15.73 -8.96
C LEU A 474 5.09 15.52 -7.46
N TYR A 475 5.14 14.24 -7.05
CA TYR A 475 5.00 13.86 -5.65
C TYR A 475 6.35 13.55 -5.03
N SER A 476 6.52 13.96 -3.77
CA SER A 476 7.57 13.52 -2.87
C SER A 476 6.96 12.91 -1.60
N ASN A 477 7.79 12.55 -0.61
CA ASN A 477 7.28 11.98 0.63
C ASN A 477 6.32 12.94 1.33
N LEU A 478 5.20 12.41 1.85
CA LEU A 478 4.22 13.20 2.60
C LEU A 478 4.82 13.79 3.89
N PHE A 479 5.78 13.07 4.49
CA PHE A 479 6.49 13.51 5.68
C PHE A 479 7.96 13.82 5.36
N SER A 480 8.49 14.87 5.98
CA SER A 480 9.91 15.23 5.88
C SER A 480 10.80 14.48 6.88
N ASP A 481 10.21 13.93 7.93
CA ASP A 481 10.89 13.17 8.97
C ASP A 481 10.90 11.67 8.62
N PRO A 482 12.03 10.96 8.78
CA PRO A 482 12.10 9.53 8.54
C PRO A 482 11.28 8.68 9.53
N ASP A 483 11.01 9.17 10.72
CA ASP A 483 10.17 8.51 11.73
C ASP A 483 9.12 9.48 12.27
N PRO A 484 8.07 9.78 11.48
CA PRO A 484 7.01 10.70 11.91
C PRO A 484 6.10 10.11 12.99
N ASP A 485 6.15 8.78 13.20
CA ASP A 485 5.29 8.04 14.12
C ASP A 485 5.92 7.84 15.51
N ALA A 486 7.14 8.36 15.73
CA ALA A 486 7.82 8.29 17.03
C ALA A 486 6.96 8.87 18.16
N ALA A 487 7.01 8.25 19.34
CA ALA A 487 6.10 8.52 20.46
C ALA A 487 6.16 9.95 21.01
N ASP A 488 7.27 10.64 20.80
CA ASP A 488 7.56 12.00 21.27
C ASP A 488 7.22 13.09 20.23
N LYS A 489 6.69 12.71 19.06
CA LYS A 489 6.43 13.63 17.95
C LYS A 489 4.95 13.85 17.70
N ASP A 490 4.60 15.10 17.35
CA ASP A 490 3.35 15.38 16.64
C ASP A 490 3.59 15.16 15.13
N TYR A 491 3.08 14.03 14.60
CA TYR A 491 3.28 13.66 13.20
C TYR A 491 2.75 14.70 12.20
N ILE A 492 1.76 15.52 12.59
CA ILE A 492 1.25 16.61 11.74
C ILE A 492 2.35 17.66 11.50
N SER A 493 3.17 17.96 12.51
CA SER A 493 4.29 18.89 12.36
C SER A 493 5.41 18.37 11.45
N CYS A 494 5.42 17.07 11.16
CA CYS A 494 6.35 16.42 10.24
C CYS A 494 5.88 16.42 8.78
N LEU A 495 4.71 16.98 8.46
CA LEU A 495 4.23 17.07 7.09
C LEU A 495 5.20 17.87 6.22
N ASN A 496 5.44 17.38 5.01
CA ASN A 496 6.27 18.04 4.02
C ASN A 496 5.41 19.00 3.18
N PRO A 497 5.59 20.33 3.31
CA PRO A 497 4.82 21.31 2.54
C PRO A 497 5.12 21.23 1.04
N GLU A 498 6.26 20.68 0.64
CA GLU A 498 6.68 20.49 -0.76
C GLU A 498 6.38 19.06 -1.26
N SER A 499 5.47 18.35 -0.61
CA SER A 499 5.12 16.97 -0.99
C SER A 499 4.40 16.85 -2.33
N LEU A 500 3.88 17.95 -2.87
CA LEU A 500 3.19 18.03 -4.15
C LEU A 500 3.56 19.34 -4.86
N GLU A 501 4.09 19.22 -6.09
CA GLU A 501 4.25 20.31 -7.04
C GLU A 501 3.33 20.07 -8.25
N VAL A 502 2.49 21.03 -8.59
CA VAL A 502 1.59 20.95 -9.75
C VAL A 502 2.13 21.82 -10.86
N LEU A 503 2.44 21.21 -12.00
CA LEU A 503 2.92 21.87 -13.20
C LEU A 503 1.80 21.94 -14.23
N THR A 504 1.47 23.14 -14.68
CA THR A 504 0.47 23.37 -15.71
C THR A 504 1.13 23.76 -17.04
N GLY A 505 0.47 23.49 -18.15
CA GLY A 505 0.97 23.85 -19.47
C GLY A 505 2.16 23.02 -19.95
N CYS A 506 2.37 21.84 -19.37
CA CYS A 506 3.34 20.87 -19.86
C CYS A 506 3.02 20.46 -21.29
N LYS A 507 4.05 20.21 -22.12
CA LYS A 507 3.92 19.86 -23.54
C LYS A 507 4.33 18.42 -23.77
N LEU A 508 3.41 17.62 -24.28
CA LEU A 508 3.56 16.17 -24.42
C LEU A 508 3.45 15.74 -25.88
N GLU A 509 4.12 14.65 -26.23
CA GLU A 509 3.91 14.01 -27.53
C GLU A 509 2.41 13.81 -27.81
N LYS A 510 2.00 14.03 -29.04
CA LYS A 510 0.60 13.95 -29.46
C LYS A 510 -0.09 12.62 -29.13
N MET A 511 0.65 11.50 -29.15
CA MET A 511 0.11 10.20 -28.80
C MET A 511 -0.47 10.14 -27.39
N LEU A 512 0.06 10.92 -26.46
CA LEU A 512 -0.40 10.96 -25.07
C LEU A 512 -1.76 11.63 -24.92
N ALA A 513 -2.25 12.34 -25.94
CA ALA A 513 -3.58 12.96 -25.92
C ALA A 513 -4.74 11.97 -25.77
N SER A 514 -4.52 10.71 -26.16
CA SER A 514 -5.50 9.61 -26.05
C SER A 514 -5.18 8.65 -24.91
N ALA A 515 -4.19 8.94 -24.07
CA ALA A 515 -3.84 8.09 -22.95
C ALA A 515 -4.96 8.08 -21.90
N ALA A 516 -5.33 6.90 -21.44
CA ALA A 516 -6.35 6.71 -20.43
C ALA A 516 -5.77 6.00 -19.19
N ALA A 517 -6.33 6.27 -18.02
CA ALA A 517 -5.94 5.57 -16.81
C ALA A 517 -6.21 4.06 -16.93
N PRO A 518 -5.34 3.20 -16.40
CA PRO A 518 -4.14 3.48 -15.62
C PRO A 518 -2.83 3.45 -16.44
N ALA A 519 -2.84 3.92 -17.69
CA ALA A 519 -1.67 3.87 -18.57
C ALA A 519 -0.44 4.54 -17.95
N GLN A 520 0.72 3.88 -18.10
CA GLN A 520 1.98 4.27 -17.51
C GLN A 520 3.04 4.51 -18.59
N PHE A 521 3.84 5.56 -18.39
CA PHE A 521 4.87 5.97 -19.35
C PHE A 521 6.16 6.36 -18.62
N GLN A 522 7.30 6.12 -19.26
CA GLN A 522 8.50 6.81 -18.88
C GLN A 522 8.56 8.14 -19.68
N PHE A 523 8.45 9.26 -19.00
CA PHE A 523 8.84 10.55 -19.62
C PHE A 523 10.36 10.63 -19.62
N LEU A 524 10.94 10.61 -20.81
CA LEU A 524 12.37 10.51 -20.99
C LEU A 524 13.12 11.55 -20.16
N ARG A 525 14.09 11.12 -19.37
CA ARG A 525 14.90 11.92 -18.45
C ARG A 525 14.16 12.44 -17.21
N MET A 526 12.82 12.35 -17.15
CA MET A 526 12.01 12.97 -16.09
C MET A 526 11.54 11.97 -15.01
N GLY A 527 11.24 10.72 -15.40
CA GLY A 527 10.72 9.70 -14.48
C GLY A 527 9.63 8.84 -15.09
N TYR A 528 8.91 8.15 -14.23
CA TYR A 528 7.76 7.33 -14.62
C TYR A 528 6.46 8.00 -14.17
N PHE A 529 5.48 8.02 -15.05
CA PHE A 529 4.23 8.75 -14.88
C PHE A 529 3.05 7.87 -15.20
N CYS A 530 1.94 8.11 -14.50
CA CYS A 530 0.67 7.42 -14.68
C CYS A 530 -0.42 8.45 -14.98
N VAL A 531 -1.33 8.12 -15.89
CA VAL A 531 -2.55 8.92 -16.08
C VAL A 531 -3.39 8.90 -14.81
N ASP A 532 -3.75 10.08 -14.28
CA ASP A 532 -4.57 10.17 -13.08
C ASP A 532 -5.97 9.59 -13.34
N SER A 533 -6.38 8.61 -12.53
CA SER A 533 -7.65 7.88 -12.71
C SER A 533 -8.90 8.69 -12.35
N LYS A 534 -8.75 9.81 -11.65
CA LYS A 534 -9.86 10.60 -11.11
C LYS A 534 -9.99 11.95 -11.80
N ASP A 535 -8.87 12.62 -12.03
CA ASP A 535 -8.87 14.01 -12.48
C ASP A 535 -8.56 14.17 -13.98
N SER A 536 -8.01 13.12 -14.64
CA SER A 536 -7.75 13.15 -16.07
C SER A 536 -9.03 12.90 -16.87
N ALA A 537 -9.29 13.75 -17.85
CA ALA A 537 -10.45 13.65 -18.73
C ALA A 537 -10.08 14.10 -20.17
N PRO A 538 -10.89 13.78 -21.19
CA PRO A 538 -10.69 14.33 -22.53
C PRO A 538 -10.62 15.86 -22.52
N GLY A 539 -9.51 16.41 -23.03
CA GLY A 539 -9.25 17.85 -23.03
C GLY A 539 -8.63 18.40 -21.73
N HIS A 540 -8.48 17.59 -20.69
CA HIS A 540 -7.78 17.92 -19.45
C HIS A 540 -6.97 16.73 -19.00
N LEU A 541 -5.79 16.56 -19.58
CA LEU A 541 -4.89 15.46 -19.22
C LEU A 541 -4.17 15.77 -17.93
N VAL A 542 -4.18 14.81 -17.01
CA VAL A 542 -3.45 14.87 -15.73
C VAL A 542 -2.58 13.63 -15.57
N PHE A 543 -1.29 13.85 -15.31
CA PHE A 543 -0.32 12.79 -15.08
C PHE A 543 0.28 12.91 -13.68
N ASN A 544 0.32 11.79 -12.96
CA ASN A 544 0.98 11.66 -11.67
C ASN A 544 2.38 11.08 -11.86
N ARG A 545 3.42 11.68 -11.29
CA ARG A 545 4.73 11.06 -11.22
C ARG A 545 4.69 9.91 -10.22
N ALA A 546 4.76 8.68 -10.72
CA ALA A 546 4.83 7.48 -9.90
C ALA A 546 6.16 7.43 -9.13
N VAL A 547 7.28 7.59 -9.84
CA VAL A 547 8.63 7.59 -9.27
C VAL A 547 9.60 8.38 -10.16
N ALA A 548 10.59 9.03 -9.56
CA ALA A 548 11.65 9.73 -10.27
C ALA A 548 12.59 8.73 -11.00
N LEU A 549 13.24 9.19 -12.07
CA LEU A 549 14.18 8.35 -12.81
C LEU A 549 15.42 7.99 -11.99
N LYS A 550 15.92 8.93 -11.19
CA LYS A 550 17.11 8.71 -10.35
C LYS A 550 16.75 7.82 -9.16
N ASP A 551 17.44 6.71 -9.04
CA ASP A 551 17.32 5.84 -7.89
C ASP A 551 18.06 6.42 -6.68
N SER A 552 17.35 6.59 -5.57
CA SER A 552 17.92 7.05 -4.30
C SER A 552 18.24 5.89 -3.34
N PHE A 553 17.76 4.67 -3.66
CA PHE A 553 18.07 3.48 -2.88
C PHE A 553 19.53 3.06 -3.11
N LYS A 554 20.28 2.93 -2.03
CA LYS A 554 21.66 2.42 -2.05
C LYS A 554 21.61 0.97 -1.55
N LYS A 555 22.05 0.05 -2.41
CA LYS A 555 22.21 -1.38 -2.07
C LYS A 555 23.23 -1.56 -0.95
#